data_8bfe6e51534205c7e4b4e702748c07d8
#
_entry.id   8bfe6e51534205c7e4b4e702748c07d8
#
_cell.length_a   1.000
_cell.length_b   1.000
_cell.length_c   1.000
_cell.angle_alpha   90.00
_cell.angle_beta   90.00
_cell.angle_gamma   90.00
#
_symmetry.space_group_name_H-M   'P 1'
#
loop_
_entity.id
_entity.type
_entity.pdbx_description
1 polymer ?
#
loop_
_entity_poly.entity_id
_entity_poly.type
_entity_poly.pdbx_seq_one_letter_code
_entity_poly.pdbx_strand_id
1 'polypeptide(L)'
;KLNKKYDSEIAQGGANVSGGQKQKLSIARAIAVKPKIYIFDDSFSALDFKSEAKLRRQLLQKTKGQTTLIVSQRISTIMNVDKIIVLDQGKIVGQGTHRELLKNNSVYQEIAYSQLSDEELKLQS
;
A
#
# COMPACT_ATOMS: atom_id res chain seq x y z
N LYS A 1 3.43 19.51 -14.99
CA LYS A 1 4.40 18.60 -15.64
C LYS A 1 5.78 19.22 -15.51
N LEU A 2 6.80 18.47 -15.11
CA LEU A 2 8.18 18.94 -15.07
C LEU A 2 8.67 19.15 -16.52
N ASN A 3 9.21 20.33 -16.81
CA ASN A 3 9.53 20.75 -18.18
C ASN A 3 10.60 19.88 -18.87
N LYS A 4 11.54 19.33 -18.10
CA LYS A 4 12.64 18.47 -18.60
C LYS A 4 12.41 16.98 -18.33
N LYS A 5 11.18 16.55 -17.99
CA LYS A 5 10.84 15.15 -17.69
C LYS A 5 11.78 14.57 -16.61
N TYR A 6 12.57 13.54 -16.94
CA TYR A 6 13.50 12.87 -16.02
C TYR A 6 14.76 13.69 -15.69
N ASP A 7 15.11 14.67 -16.52
CA ASP A 7 16.24 15.58 -16.30
C ASP A 7 15.84 16.85 -15.52
N SER A 8 14.61 16.89 -15.01
CA SER A 8 14.14 18.01 -14.19
C SER A 8 14.77 17.97 -12.81
N GLU A 9 15.28 19.10 -12.37
CA GLU A 9 15.77 19.26 -11.00
C GLU A 9 14.62 19.09 -9.99
N ILE A 10 14.86 18.33 -8.95
CA ILE A 10 13.98 18.20 -7.79
C ILE A 10 14.49 19.17 -6.72
N ALA A 11 13.68 20.15 -6.39
CA ALA A 11 14.01 21.12 -5.34
C ALA A 11 14.19 20.42 -3.98
N GLN A 12 14.95 21.03 -3.08
CA GLN A 12 15.14 20.52 -1.72
C GLN A 12 13.80 20.25 -1.04
N GLY A 13 13.66 19.07 -0.43
CA GLY A 13 12.40 18.62 0.14
C GLY A 13 11.29 18.31 -0.88
N GLY A 14 11.58 18.37 -2.19
CA GLY A 14 10.61 18.11 -3.25
C GLY A 14 9.52 19.17 -3.35
N ALA A 15 9.82 20.44 -3.08
CA ALA A 15 8.83 21.53 -3.10
C ALA A 15 8.13 21.73 -4.46
N ASN A 16 8.77 21.32 -5.56
CA ASN A 16 8.26 21.43 -6.92
C ASN A 16 7.57 20.17 -7.46
N VAL A 17 7.31 19.17 -6.61
CA VAL A 17 6.58 17.94 -6.98
C VAL A 17 5.43 17.68 -6.02
N SER A 18 4.34 17.09 -6.54
CA SER A 18 3.17 16.75 -5.71
C SER A 18 3.48 15.58 -4.74
N GLY A 19 2.68 15.43 -3.68
CA GLY A 19 2.81 14.33 -2.72
C GLY A 19 2.82 12.95 -3.41
N GLY A 20 1.90 12.72 -4.34
CA GLY A 20 1.87 11.48 -5.12
C GLY A 20 3.08 11.29 -6.03
N GLN A 21 3.67 12.36 -6.56
CA GLN A 21 4.93 12.28 -7.31
C GLN A 21 6.10 11.95 -6.39
N LYS A 22 6.17 12.54 -5.18
CA LYS A 22 7.17 12.20 -4.16
C LYS A 22 7.10 10.71 -3.80
N GLN A 23 5.90 10.19 -3.53
CA GLN A 23 5.71 8.78 -3.23
C GLN A 23 6.17 7.87 -4.38
N LYS A 24 5.78 8.16 -5.62
CA LYS A 24 6.24 7.40 -6.80
C LYS A 24 7.75 7.41 -6.96
N LEU A 25 8.41 8.54 -6.73
CA LEU A 25 9.88 8.65 -6.79
C LEU A 25 10.54 7.85 -5.67
N SER A 26 9.99 7.90 -4.45
CA SER A 26 10.49 7.12 -3.31
C SER A 26 10.40 5.62 -3.56
N ILE A 27 9.26 5.15 -4.10
CA ILE A 27 9.06 3.75 -4.50
C ILE A 27 10.04 3.36 -5.61
N ALA A 28 10.20 4.20 -6.64
CA ALA A 28 11.14 3.93 -7.73
C ALA A 28 12.59 3.79 -7.22
N ARG A 29 12.99 4.64 -6.26
CA ARG A 29 14.29 4.55 -5.59
C ARG A 29 14.47 3.23 -4.84
N ALA A 30 13.46 2.77 -4.10
CA ALA A 30 13.51 1.50 -3.39
C ALA A 30 13.65 0.31 -4.36
N ILE A 31 12.95 0.33 -5.49
CA ILE A 31 13.04 -0.73 -6.51
C ILE A 31 14.42 -0.76 -7.18
N ALA A 32 15.02 0.41 -7.44
CA ALA A 32 16.33 0.51 -8.10
C ALA A 32 17.46 -0.16 -7.31
N VAL A 33 17.34 -0.18 -5.98
CA VAL A 33 18.32 -0.82 -5.07
C VAL A 33 18.26 -2.35 -5.13
N LYS A 34 17.12 -2.93 -5.54
CA LYS A 34 16.85 -4.39 -5.58
C LYS A 34 17.14 -5.09 -4.23
N PRO A 35 16.55 -4.65 -3.12
CA PRO A 35 16.79 -5.23 -1.81
C PRO A 35 16.16 -6.63 -1.70
N LYS A 36 16.56 -7.42 -0.69
CA LYS A 36 15.91 -8.69 -0.35
C LYS A 36 14.56 -8.51 0.34
N ILE A 37 14.38 -7.40 1.05
CA ILE A 37 13.16 -7.06 1.79
C ILE A 37 12.76 -5.63 1.43
N TYR A 38 11.52 -5.47 1.02
CA TYR A 38 10.89 -4.16 0.81
C TYR A 38 10.01 -3.79 1.99
N ILE A 39 10.10 -2.55 2.44
CA ILE A 39 9.20 -1.98 3.46
C ILE A 39 8.55 -0.73 2.86
N PHE A 40 7.22 -0.74 2.76
CA PHE A 40 6.40 0.36 2.28
C PHE A 40 5.54 0.85 3.45
N ASP A 41 6.00 1.91 4.13
CA ASP A 41 5.28 2.54 5.22
C ASP A 41 4.46 3.71 4.66
N ASP A 42 3.13 3.57 4.67
CA ASP A 42 2.14 4.54 4.14
C ASP A 42 2.48 5.11 2.75
N SER A 43 3.21 4.31 1.94
CA SER A 43 3.83 4.78 0.71
C SER A 43 2.83 5.02 -0.44
N PHE A 44 1.54 4.77 -0.23
CA PHE A 44 0.49 4.89 -1.25
C PHE A 44 -0.59 5.91 -0.91
N SER A 45 -0.57 6.50 0.28
CA SER A 45 -1.66 7.36 0.82
C SER A 45 -1.96 8.61 -0.02
N ALA A 46 -0.94 9.21 -0.65
CA ALA A 46 -1.11 10.39 -1.50
C ALA A 46 -1.49 10.06 -2.97
N LEU A 47 -1.78 8.78 -3.26
CA LEU A 47 -2.21 8.34 -4.58
C LEU A 47 -3.74 8.18 -4.63
N ASP A 48 -4.33 8.49 -5.78
CA ASP A 48 -5.70 8.10 -6.09
C ASP A 48 -5.80 6.57 -6.26
N PHE A 49 -6.98 6.00 -6.02
CA PHE A 49 -7.20 4.55 -6.06
C PHE A 49 -6.76 3.88 -7.36
N LYS A 50 -6.98 4.52 -8.51
CA LYS A 50 -6.62 3.98 -9.83
C LYS A 50 -5.10 3.94 -10.02
N SER A 51 -4.42 5.02 -9.65
CA SER A 51 -2.96 5.12 -9.69
C SER A 51 -2.30 4.14 -8.72
N GLU A 52 -2.84 4.01 -7.51
CA GLU A 52 -2.38 3.04 -6.52
C GLU A 52 -2.51 1.61 -7.02
N ALA A 53 -3.68 1.20 -7.49
CA ALA A 53 -3.93 -0.16 -8.00
C ALA A 53 -2.99 -0.52 -9.16
N LYS A 54 -2.76 0.42 -10.10
CA LYS A 54 -1.82 0.24 -11.21
C LYS A 54 -0.39 0.05 -10.71
N LEU A 55 0.06 0.93 -9.81
CA LEU A 55 1.41 0.89 -9.25
C LEU A 55 1.65 -0.41 -8.46
N ARG A 56 0.70 -0.82 -7.64
CA ARG A 56 0.77 -2.04 -6.85
C ARG A 56 0.88 -3.30 -7.71
N ARG A 57 0.10 -3.37 -8.83
CA ARG A 57 0.23 -4.48 -9.79
C ARG A 57 1.63 -4.55 -10.40
N GLN A 58 2.22 -3.41 -10.73
CA GLN A 58 3.60 -3.34 -11.25
C GLN A 58 4.62 -3.72 -10.18
N LEU A 59 4.42 -3.30 -8.92
CA LEU A 59 5.27 -3.66 -7.80
C LEU A 59 5.31 -5.16 -7.57
N LEU A 60 4.16 -5.83 -7.50
CA LEU A 60 4.07 -7.28 -7.34
C LEU A 60 4.90 -8.05 -8.37
N GLN A 61 4.93 -7.57 -9.62
CA GLN A 61 5.77 -8.18 -10.66
C GLN A 61 7.27 -7.94 -10.42
N LYS A 62 7.63 -6.75 -9.93
CA LYS A 62 9.04 -6.33 -9.72
C LYS A 62 9.64 -6.90 -8.43
N THR A 63 8.81 -7.17 -7.43
CA THR A 63 9.22 -7.70 -6.11
C THR A 63 8.96 -9.21 -5.97
N LYS A 64 8.60 -9.88 -7.06
CA LYS A 64 8.33 -11.32 -7.06
C LYS A 64 9.50 -12.12 -6.49
N GLY A 65 9.23 -12.98 -5.52
CA GLY A 65 10.24 -13.79 -4.83
C GLY A 65 11.00 -13.07 -3.71
N GLN A 66 10.59 -11.83 -3.37
CA GLN A 66 11.16 -11.06 -2.28
C GLN A 66 10.11 -10.80 -1.21
N THR A 67 10.55 -10.66 0.04
CA THR A 67 9.67 -10.31 1.15
C THR A 67 9.25 -8.85 1.03
N THR A 68 7.94 -8.60 1.12
CA THR A 68 7.39 -7.24 1.08
C THR A 68 6.51 -7.00 2.30
N LEU A 69 6.85 -6.01 3.10
CA LEU A 69 6.05 -5.50 4.21
C LEU A 69 5.36 -4.21 3.79
N ILE A 70 4.04 -4.15 3.92
CA ILE A 70 3.24 -2.97 3.58
C ILE A 70 2.50 -2.53 4.84
N VAL A 71 2.73 -1.29 5.27
CA VAL A 71 1.95 -0.62 6.30
C VAL A 71 0.93 0.28 5.61
N SER A 72 -0.35 0.06 5.85
CA SER A 72 -1.42 0.83 5.24
C SER A 72 -2.67 0.84 6.12
N GLN A 73 -3.38 1.96 6.10
CA GLN A 73 -4.72 2.08 6.66
C GLN A 73 -5.82 1.72 5.66
N ARG A 74 -5.48 1.49 4.38
CA ARG A 74 -6.46 1.18 3.33
C ARG A 74 -6.59 -0.32 3.15
N ILE A 75 -7.80 -0.84 3.37
CA ILE A 75 -8.11 -2.27 3.15
C ILE A 75 -7.82 -2.68 1.71
N SER A 76 -8.20 -1.86 0.72
CA SER A 76 -7.95 -2.13 -0.70
C SER A 76 -6.47 -2.36 -1.03
N THR A 77 -5.55 -1.80 -0.23
CA THR A 77 -4.10 -1.98 -0.41
C THR A 77 -3.63 -3.35 0.05
N ILE A 78 -4.23 -3.89 1.11
CA ILE A 78 -3.73 -5.08 1.82
C ILE A 78 -4.60 -6.33 1.64
N MET A 79 -5.82 -6.23 1.11
CA MET A 79 -6.77 -7.35 1.03
C MET A 79 -6.27 -8.56 0.22
N ASN A 80 -5.29 -8.38 -0.67
CA ASN A 80 -4.76 -9.43 -1.53
C ASN A 80 -3.31 -9.83 -1.19
N VAL A 81 -2.84 -9.55 0.03
CA VAL A 81 -1.53 -10.01 0.50
C VAL A 81 -1.62 -11.42 1.12
N ASP A 82 -0.47 -12.10 1.24
CA ASP A 82 -0.42 -13.45 1.79
C ASP A 82 -0.81 -13.48 3.28
N LYS A 83 -0.48 -12.43 4.03
CA LYS A 83 -0.74 -12.34 5.46
C LYS A 83 -0.93 -10.89 5.90
N ILE A 84 -1.96 -10.65 6.69
CA ILE A 84 -2.25 -9.37 7.33
C ILE A 84 -1.99 -9.50 8.83
N ILE A 85 -1.40 -8.47 9.42
CA ILE A 85 -1.25 -8.31 10.86
C ILE A 85 -2.06 -7.07 11.25
N VAL A 86 -3.02 -7.23 12.16
CA VAL A 86 -3.85 -6.15 12.68
C VAL A 86 -3.24 -5.62 13.96
N LEU A 87 -2.97 -4.31 13.98
CA LEU A 87 -2.43 -3.61 15.12
C LEU A 87 -3.49 -2.69 15.72
N ASP A 88 -3.67 -2.75 17.02
CA ASP A 88 -4.48 -1.81 17.78
C ASP A 88 -3.75 -1.44 19.07
N GLN A 89 -3.67 -0.14 19.38
CA GLN A 89 -2.97 0.42 20.55
C GLN A 89 -1.57 -0.19 20.79
N GLY A 90 -0.80 -0.39 19.70
CA GLY A 90 0.56 -0.93 19.77
C GLY A 90 0.64 -2.45 20.01
N LYS A 91 -0.49 -3.17 19.98
CA LYS A 91 -0.55 -4.63 20.16
C LYS A 91 -1.06 -5.31 18.90
N ILE A 92 -0.59 -6.55 18.67
CA ILE A 92 -1.15 -7.41 17.64
C ILE A 92 -2.46 -7.98 18.16
N VAL A 93 -3.58 -7.60 17.51
CA VAL A 93 -4.93 -8.07 17.88
C VAL A 93 -5.49 -9.09 16.88
N GLY A 94 -4.80 -9.33 15.77
CA GLY A 94 -5.19 -10.34 14.79
C GLY A 94 -4.12 -10.57 13.74
N GLN A 95 -4.14 -11.77 13.15
CA GLN A 95 -3.30 -12.12 12.00
C GLN A 95 -3.99 -13.17 11.15
N GLY A 96 -3.84 -13.07 9.84
CA GLY A 96 -4.43 -14.02 8.88
C GLY A 96 -4.59 -13.41 7.50
N THR A 97 -5.34 -14.08 6.64
CA THR A 97 -5.79 -13.56 5.36
C THR A 97 -6.95 -12.58 5.55
N HIS A 98 -7.26 -11.79 4.53
CA HIS A 98 -8.41 -10.89 4.53
C HIS A 98 -9.72 -11.62 4.90
N ARG A 99 -9.97 -12.79 4.30
CA ARG A 99 -11.18 -13.59 4.57
C ARG A 99 -11.26 -14.12 6.00
N GLU A 100 -10.15 -14.58 6.54
CA GLU A 100 -10.11 -15.07 7.93
C GLU A 100 -10.37 -13.94 8.93
N LEU A 101 -9.76 -12.78 8.69
CA LEU A 101 -9.95 -11.62 9.56
C LEU A 101 -11.35 -11.02 9.46
N LEU A 102 -11.95 -11.00 8.26
CA LEU A 102 -13.35 -10.60 8.10
C LEU A 102 -14.33 -11.49 8.88
N LYS A 103 -14.01 -12.77 9.09
CA LYS A 103 -14.85 -13.71 9.83
C LYS A 103 -14.64 -13.65 11.35
N ASN A 104 -13.40 -13.43 11.78
CA ASN A 104 -12.99 -13.75 13.14
C ASN A 104 -12.39 -12.57 13.92
N ASN A 105 -12.23 -11.39 13.33
CA ASN A 105 -11.59 -10.26 14.00
C ASN A 105 -12.43 -8.99 13.94
N SER A 106 -12.98 -8.58 15.07
CA SER A 106 -13.90 -7.44 15.17
C SER A 106 -13.23 -6.10 14.80
N VAL A 107 -11.97 -5.90 15.18
CA VAL A 107 -11.22 -4.68 14.86
C VAL A 107 -11.00 -4.58 13.35
N TYR A 108 -10.65 -5.69 12.71
CA TYR A 108 -10.49 -5.71 11.25
C TYR A 108 -11.81 -5.50 10.51
N GLN A 109 -12.90 -6.10 11.02
CA GLN A 109 -14.25 -5.91 10.49
C GLN A 109 -14.65 -4.44 10.51
N GLU A 110 -14.46 -3.76 11.64
CA GLU A 110 -14.80 -2.34 11.81
C GLU A 110 -14.05 -1.48 10.76
N ILE A 111 -12.75 -1.70 10.58
CA ILE A 111 -11.95 -1.00 9.58
C ILE A 111 -12.45 -1.31 8.16
N ALA A 112 -12.72 -2.59 7.87
CA ALA A 112 -13.17 -3.01 6.53
C ALA A 112 -14.54 -2.44 6.18
N TYR A 113 -15.51 -2.51 7.09
CA TYR A 113 -16.85 -2.00 6.88
C TYR A 113 -16.92 -0.48 6.75
N SER A 114 -15.98 0.23 7.34
CA SER A 114 -15.85 1.68 7.15
C SER A 114 -15.34 2.09 5.77
N GLN A 115 -14.73 1.19 5.01
CA GLN A 115 -14.02 1.49 3.75
C GLN A 115 -14.56 0.75 2.53
N LEU A 116 -15.20 -0.40 2.69
CA LEU A 116 -15.72 -1.24 1.61
C LEU A 116 -17.23 -1.08 1.50
N SER A 117 -17.75 -1.10 0.28
CA SER A 117 -19.18 -1.16 0.03
C SER A 117 -19.76 -2.54 0.36
N ASP A 118 -21.07 -2.62 0.61
CA ASP A 118 -21.77 -3.89 0.87
C ASP A 118 -21.60 -4.90 -0.28
N GLU A 119 -21.47 -4.43 -1.51
CA GLU A 119 -21.24 -5.28 -2.67
C GLU A 119 -19.83 -5.89 -2.66
N GLU A 120 -18.82 -5.09 -2.31
CA GLU A 120 -17.43 -5.56 -2.21
C GLU A 120 -17.27 -6.56 -1.07
N LEU A 121 -17.96 -6.36 0.05
CA LEU A 121 -17.96 -7.28 1.19
C LEU A 121 -18.60 -8.62 0.86
N LYS A 122 -19.70 -8.64 0.10
CA LYS A 122 -20.40 -9.86 -0.32
C LYS A 122 -19.60 -10.71 -1.31
N LEU A 123 -18.76 -10.09 -2.13
CA LEU A 123 -17.90 -10.80 -3.07
C LEU A 123 -16.69 -11.48 -2.42
N GLN A 124 -16.42 -11.18 -1.15
CA GLN A 124 -15.21 -11.61 -0.43
C GLN A 124 -15.49 -12.47 0.81
N SER A 125 -16.76 -12.59 1.21
CA SER A 125 -17.24 -13.50 2.25
C SER A 125 -17.46 -14.91 1.69
#